data_13640e9b8374b91e7ab4d8b86fb422c7
#
_entry.id   13640e9b8374b91e7ab4d8b86fb422c7
#
_cell.length_a   1.000
_cell.length_b   1.000
_cell.length_c   1.000
_cell.angle_alpha   90.00
_cell.angle_beta   90.00
_cell.angle_gamma   90.00
#
_symmetry.space_group_name_H-M   'P 1'
#
loop_
_entity.id
_entity.type
_entity.pdbx_description
1 polymer ?
#
loop_
_entity_poly.entity_id
_entity_poly.type
_entity_poly.pdbx_seq_one_letter_code
_entity_poly.pdbx_strand_id
1 'polypeptide(L)'
;MSTKTNDPKQTAPERAPAAEDVKTDTAAKTEETEETEEAPVEKAEKKADKKEAKKEKEPKEKKETKKEIEADLAAEKDKYLRLLAEYDNYRRRSQKEKESAWSDAKADTAAAFLPVYDSLSRALAQTPADDPARKGLEGIMNQYNTALNQLGVTAIEAVGQPFDANRHNAVMHIEDDAYGEGVVVEEFEKGFCIGDRVLRYSVVKVAN
;
A
#
# COMPACT_ATOMS: atom_id res chain seq x y z
N MET A 1 66.95 25.70 3.21
CA MET A 1 67.07 24.51 2.34
C MET A 1 65.69 23.90 2.35
N SER A 2 64.88 24.31 1.41
CA SER A 2 64.61 23.58 0.12
C SER A 2 64.02 22.20 0.40
N THR A 3 62.92 21.92 0.05
CA THR A 3 62.03 21.73 -1.10
C THR A 3 61.14 20.54 -0.73
N LYS A 4 59.99 20.31 -1.11
CA LYS A 4 59.21 20.40 -2.35
C LYS A 4 57.75 20.01 -2.11
N THR A 5 56.87 20.78 -2.58
CA THR A 5 55.57 20.49 -3.20
C THR A 5 55.43 19.05 -3.76
N ASN A 6 54.35 18.43 -3.47
CA ASN A 6 53.70 17.60 -4.48
C ASN A 6 52.16 17.49 -4.21
N ASP A 7 51.40 18.17 -5.01
CA ASP A 7 50.03 17.91 -5.33
C ASP A 7 49.97 16.72 -6.31
N PRO A 8 49.00 15.88 -6.25
CA PRO A 8 48.35 15.47 -7.48
C PRO A 8 46.83 15.51 -7.43
N LYS A 9 46.26 16.39 -8.25
CA LYS A 9 45.36 16.05 -9.36
C LYS A 9 44.05 15.36 -9.00
N GLN A 10 43.04 16.23 -9.07
CA GLN A 10 41.65 15.92 -9.44
C GLN A 10 41.57 14.83 -10.51
N THR A 11 40.74 13.84 -10.25
CA THR A 11 39.99 13.16 -11.30
C THR A 11 38.57 12.95 -10.80
N ALA A 12 37.66 13.68 -11.40
CA ALA A 12 36.23 13.37 -11.41
C ALA A 12 35.98 12.17 -12.35
N PRO A 13 35.00 11.34 -12.10
CA PRO A 13 34.29 10.62 -13.16
C PRO A 13 32.90 11.22 -13.35
N GLU A 14 32.70 11.80 -14.39
CA GLU A 14 31.90 11.61 -15.60
C GLU A 14 30.56 10.89 -15.40
N ARG A 15 29.52 11.72 -15.49
CA ARG A 15 28.32 11.63 -16.30
C ARG A 15 27.59 10.28 -16.42
N ALA A 16 26.45 10.18 -15.75
CA ALA A 16 25.36 9.30 -16.10
C ALA A 16 24.64 9.77 -17.39
N PRO A 17 24.22 8.86 -18.28
CA PRO A 17 23.42 9.24 -19.44
C PRO A 17 21.95 9.38 -19.09
N ALA A 18 21.35 10.31 -19.80
CA ALA A 18 19.97 10.72 -19.77
C ALA A 18 18.98 9.60 -20.12
N ALA A 19 17.85 9.63 -19.46
CA ALA A 19 16.65 8.88 -19.85
C ALA A 19 16.04 9.53 -21.11
N GLU A 20 15.86 8.73 -22.13
CA GLU A 20 15.11 9.10 -23.34
C GLU A 20 13.61 8.97 -23.10
N ASP A 21 12.94 10.05 -23.42
CA ASP A 21 11.49 10.17 -23.58
C ASP A 21 10.98 9.24 -24.69
N VAL A 22 10.11 8.33 -24.37
CA VAL A 22 9.26 7.67 -25.35
C VAL A 22 7.89 8.34 -25.35
N LYS A 23 7.71 9.25 -26.28
CA LYS A 23 6.41 9.76 -26.70
C LYS A 23 5.74 8.72 -27.58
N THR A 24 4.61 8.21 -27.14
CA THR A 24 3.67 7.51 -27.98
C THR A 24 2.53 8.45 -28.33
N ASP A 25 2.62 9.02 -29.51
CA ASP A 25 1.49 9.59 -30.23
C ASP A 25 0.63 8.47 -30.78
N THR A 26 -0.63 8.47 -30.43
CA THR A 26 -1.66 7.75 -31.18
C THR A 26 -2.81 8.71 -31.42
N ALA A 27 -2.71 9.42 -32.52
CA ALA A 27 -3.80 10.21 -33.06
C ALA A 27 -4.67 9.32 -33.94
N ALA A 28 -5.93 9.27 -33.60
CA ALA A 28 -7.00 8.78 -34.44
C ALA A 28 -7.16 9.69 -35.66
N LYS A 29 -7.33 9.12 -36.82
CA LYS A 29 -7.88 9.80 -37.98
C LYS A 29 -8.89 8.91 -38.68
N THR A 30 -10.13 9.29 -38.50
CA THR A 30 -11.29 9.00 -39.32
C THR A 30 -11.11 9.69 -40.69
N GLU A 31 -11.29 8.98 -41.78
CA GLU A 31 -11.65 9.58 -43.06
C GLU A 31 -12.70 8.72 -43.76
N GLU A 32 -13.86 9.35 -43.89
CA GLU A 32 -14.90 9.02 -44.87
C GLU A 32 -14.37 9.20 -46.25
N THR A 33 -14.78 8.33 -47.19
CA THR A 33 -14.95 8.68 -48.60
C THR A 33 -16.16 7.97 -49.15
N GLU A 34 -17.18 8.78 -49.44
CA GLU A 34 -18.18 8.53 -50.46
C GLU A 34 -17.58 8.66 -51.85
N GLU A 35 -18.16 7.95 -52.80
CA GLU A 35 -18.53 8.30 -54.19
C GLU A 35 -18.74 7.02 -54.96
N THR A 36 -19.96 6.73 -55.31
CA THR A 36 -20.82 7.06 -56.46
C THR A 36 -20.39 6.49 -57.81
N GLU A 37 -21.45 6.01 -58.47
CA GLU A 37 -21.64 5.83 -59.93
C GLU A 37 -21.16 4.51 -60.54
N GLU A 38 -21.84 3.84 -61.41
CA GLU A 38 -23.10 3.93 -62.16
C GLU A 38 -23.38 2.56 -62.76
N ALA A 39 -24.67 2.31 -63.07
CA ALA A 39 -25.13 1.16 -63.84
C ALA A 39 -24.76 1.25 -65.34
N PRO A 40 -24.86 0.17 -66.15
CA PRO A 40 -26.09 0.05 -66.92
C PRO A 40 -26.65 -1.37 -67.12
N VAL A 41 -27.96 -1.41 -67.04
CA VAL A 41 -29.02 -2.01 -67.80
C VAL A 41 -28.60 -2.96 -69.00
N GLU A 42 -29.17 -4.12 -68.99
CA GLU A 42 -30.03 -4.75 -70.00
C GLU A 42 -29.91 -6.28 -70.11
N LYS A 43 -31.08 -6.84 -70.24
CA LYS A 43 -31.51 -8.15 -70.85
C LYS A 43 -31.88 -9.21 -69.79
N ALA A 44 -33.07 -9.25 -69.58
CA ALA A 44 -34.23 -9.81 -70.27
C ALA A 44 -34.66 -11.17 -69.78
N GLU A 45 -35.85 -11.15 -69.26
CA GLU A 45 -36.91 -12.16 -69.35
C GLU A 45 -36.51 -13.63 -69.68
N LYS A 46 -36.78 -14.45 -68.73
CA LYS A 46 -37.45 -15.76 -68.75
C LYS A 46 -36.95 -16.64 -67.61
N LYS A 47 -37.75 -16.71 -66.57
CA LYS A 47 -37.99 -17.86 -65.67
C LYS A 47 -38.73 -17.42 -64.42
N ALA A 48 -39.95 -16.98 -64.63
CA ALA A 48 -40.99 -17.09 -63.64
C ALA A 48 -41.42 -18.54 -63.65
N ASP A 49 -41.31 -19.22 -62.54
CA ASP A 49 -42.09 -20.37 -62.09
C ASP A 49 -41.35 -21.36 -61.17
N LYS A 50 -40.31 -20.93 -60.47
CA LYS A 50 -39.70 -21.81 -59.45
C LYS A 50 -39.16 -21.08 -58.24
N LYS A 51 -39.72 -19.89 -57.92
CA LYS A 51 -39.13 -19.00 -56.91
C LYS A 51 -40.06 -18.74 -55.68
N GLU A 52 -41.25 -19.33 -55.60
CA GLU A 52 -42.14 -19.09 -54.46
C GLU A 52 -41.96 -20.01 -53.27
N ALA A 53 -41.41 -21.21 -53.46
CA ALA A 53 -41.20 -22.14 -52.34
C ALA A 53 -39.85 -21.95 -51.59
N LYS A 54 -38.94 -21.08 -52.10
CA LYS A 54 -37.60 -20.83 -51.49
C LYS A 54 -37.52 -19.52 -50.73
N LYS A 55 -38.55 -18.66 -50.84
CA LYS A 55 -38.58 -17.32 -50.27
C LYS A 55 -39.12 -17.24 -48.85
N GLU A 56 -39.74 -18.32 -48.32
CA GLU A 56 -40.31 -18.33 -46.96
C GLU A 56 -39.37 -19.03 -45.93
N LYS A 57 -38.37 -19.81 -46.37
CA LYS A 57 -37.44 -20.44 -45.44
C LYS A 57 -36.22 -19.57 -45.06
N GLU A 58 -35.73 -18.73 -45.96
CA GLU A 58 -34.58 -17.85 -45.64
C GLU A 58 -34.82 -16.76 -44.60
N PRO A 59 -36.03 -16.14 -44.43
CA PRO A 59 -36.24 -15.13 -43.38
C PRO A 59 -36.42 -15.75 -42.00
N LYS A 60 -36.75 -17.05 -41.86
CA LYS A 60 -36.90 -17.71 -40.57
C LYS A 60 -35.53 -18.15 -40.00
N GLU A 61 -34.69 -18.76 -40.80
CA GLU A 61 -33.34 -19.14 -40.41
C GLU A 61 -32.46 -17.91 -40.05
N LYS A 62 -32.58 -16.82 -40.80
CA LYS A 62 -31.87 -15.57 -40.49
C LYS A 62 -32.41 -14.87 -39.24
N LYS A 63 -33.66 -15.11 -38.86
CA LYS A 63 -34.22 -14.57 -37.59
C LYS A 63 -33.86 -15.42 -36.38
N GLU A 64 -33.71 -16.75 -36.55
CA GLU A 64 -33.30 -17.64 -35.46
C GLU A 64 -31.81 -17.47 -35.18
N THR A 65 -30.96 -17.43 -36.19
CA THR A 65 -29.51 -17.13 -36.04
C THR A 65 -29.27 -15.74 -35.46
N LYS A 66 -30.08 -14.75 -35.79
CA LYS A 66 -29.96 -13.41 -35.19
C LYS A 66 -30.33 -13.38 -33.72
N LYS A 67 -31.36 -14.13 -33.30
CA LYS A 67 -31.74 -14.28 -31.89
C LYS A 67 -30.71 -15.03 -31.05
N GLU A 68 -30.09 -16.06 -31.63
CA GLU A 68 -29.01 -16.81 -31.00
C GLU A 68 -27.78 -15.91 -30.79
N ILE A 69 -27.38 -15.14 -31.79
CA ILE A 69 -26.27 -14.18 -31.69
C ILE A 69 -26.59 -13.07 -30.65
N GLU A 70 -27.81 -12.58 -30.62
CA GLU A 70 -28.23 -11.58 -29.62
C GLU A 70 -28.23 -12.15 -28.18
N ALA A 71 -28.62 -13.42 -28.01
CA ALA A 71 -28.58 -14.11 -26.73
C ALA A 71 -27.14 -14.38 -26.27
N ASP A 72 -26.27 -14.82 -27.18
CA ASP A 72 -24.85 -15.03 -26.89
C ASP A 72 -24.14 -13.73 -26.55
N LEU A 73 -24.47 -12.66 -27.27
CA LEU A 73 -23.92 -11.33 -27.02
C LEU A 73 -24.38 -10.77 -25.66
N ALA A 74 -25.64 -11.03 -25.26
CA ALA A 74 -26.15 -10.68 -23.95
C ALA A 74 -25.42 -11.46 -22.83
N ALA A 75 -25.25 -12.78 -23.03
CA ALA A 75 -24.53 -13.64 -22.10
C ALA A 75 -23.04 -13.23 -21.94
N GLU A 76 -22.39 -12.87 -23.05
CA GLU A 76 -21.01 -12.38 -23.00
C GLU A 76 -20.90 -10.99 -22.33
N LYS A 77 -21.87 -10.10 -22.55
CA LYS A 77 -21.94 -8.82 -21.83
C LYS A 77 -22.11 -9.02 -20.32
N ASP A 78 -22.97 -9.94 -19.91
CA ASP A 78 -23.16 -10.25 -18.50
C ASP A 78 -21.88 -10.83 -17.87
N LYS A 79 -21.20 -11.75 -18.56
CA LYS A 79 -19.90 -12.26 -18.12
C LYS A 79 -18.86 -11.15 -18.00
N TYR A 80 -18.81 -10.25 -18.99
CA TYR A 80 -17.89 -9.11 -18.97
C TYR A 80 -18.17 -8.17 -17.80
N LEU A 81 -19.42 -7.82 -17.55
CA LEU A 81 -19.81 -6.95 -16.44
C LEU A 81 -19.46 -7.61 -15.09
N ARG A 82 -19.71 -8.89 -14.97
CA ARG A 82 -19.32 -9.65 -13.78
C ARG A 82 -17.82 -9.66 -13.58
N LEU A 83 -17.05 -9.95 -14.63
CA LEU A 83 -15.59 -9.95 -14.58
C LEU A 83 -15.04 -8.56 -14.23
N LEU A 84 -15.64 -7.50 -14.75
CA LEU A 84 -15.29 -6.12 -14.42
C LEU A 84 -15.48 -5.85 -12.92
N ALA A 85 -16.62 -6.25 -12.37
CA ALA A 85 -16.91 -6.10 -10.95
C ALA A 85 -15.95 -6.92 -10.07
N GLU A 86 -15.64 -8.15 -10.47
CA GLU A 86 -14.67 -9.00 -9.78
C GLU A 86 -13.26 -8.40 -9.84
N TYR A 87 -12.86 -7.82 -10.99
CA TYR A 87 -11.57 -7.14 -11.14
C TYR A 87 -11.47 -5.88 -10.27
N ASP A 88 -12.53 -5.07 -10.21
CA ASP A 88 -12.55 -3.88 -9.33
C ASP A 88 -12.45 -4.27 -7.85
N ASN A 89 -13.16 -5.32 -7.44
CA ASN A 89 -13.06 -5.85 -6.09
C ASN A 89 -11.65 -6.38 -5.79
N TYR A 90 -11.07 -7.13 -6.73
CA TYR A 90 -9.69 -7.61 -6.63
C TYR A 90 -8.69 -6.46 -6.52
N ARG A 91 -8.81 -5.45 -7.36
CA ARG A 91 -7.94 -4.27 -7.34
C ARG A 91 -7.98 -3.55 -5.99
N ARG A 92 -9.20 -3.31 -5.46
CA ARG A 92 -9.36 -2.67 -4.15
C ARG A 92 -8.77 -3.52 -3.03
N ARG A 93 -8.98 -4.81 -3.08
CA ARG A 93 -8.44 -5.75 -2.10
C ARG A 93 -6.92 -5.80 -2.17
N SER A 94 -6.34 -5.96 -3.36
CA SER A 94 -4.89 -5.98 -3.57
C SER A 94 -4.21 -4.68 -3.11
N GLN A 95 -4.86 -3.53 -3.32
CA GLN A 95 -4.34 -2.26 -2.83
C GLN A 95 -4.29 -2.22 -1.29
N LYS A 96 -5.37 -2.64 -0.62
CA LYS A 96 -5.41 -2.73 0.84
C LYS A 96 -4.39 -3.72 1.40
N GLU A 97 -4.23 -4.86 0.74
CA GLU A 97 -3.23 -5.87 1.14
C GLU A 97 -1.80 -5.32 1.03
N LYS A 98 -1.49 -4.53 -0.02
CA LYS A 98 -0.18 -3.88 -0.15
C LYS A 98 0.06 -2.83 0.93
N GLU A 99 -0.94 -2.00 1.24
CA GLU A 99 -0.85 -0.99 2.29
C GLU A 99 -0.68 -1.65 3.66
N SER A 100 -1.43 -2.72 3.94
CA SER A 100 -1.29 -3.51 5.17
C SER A 100 0.10 -4.15 5.26
N ALA A 101 0.56 -4.83 4.20
CA ALA A 101 1.87 -5.47 4.19
C ALA A 101 3.02 -4.46 4.42
N TRP A 102 2.91 -3.26 3.85
CA TRP A 102 3.89 -2.20 4.10
C TRP A 102 3.86 -1.71 5.55
N SER A 103 2.67 -1.51 6.11
CA SER A 103 2.48 -1.13 7.51
C SER A 103 3.00 -2.22 8.45
N ASP A 104 2.74 -3.49 8.15
CA ASP A 104 3.18 -4.64 8.93
C ASP A 104 4.72 -4.76 8.92
N ALA A 105 5.34 -4.67 7.74
CA ALA A 105 6.80 -4.71 7.62
C ALA A 105 7.48 -3.56 8.39
N LYS A 106 6.89 -2.37 8.35
CA LYS A 106 7.36 -1.20 9.10
C LYS A 106 7.25 -1.41 10.61
N ALA A 107 6.12 -1.97 11.06
CA ALA A 107 5.87 -2.27 12.46
C ALA A 107 6.85 -3.32 12.99
N ASP A 108 7.05 -4.41 12.26
CA ASP A 108 7.95 -5.50 12.64
C ASP A 108 9.41 -5.02 12.68
N THR A 109 9.81 -4.17 11.71
CA THR A 109 11.13 -3.56 11.71
C THR A 109 11.31 -2.66 12.93
N ALA A 110 10.35 -1.78 13.23
CA ALA A 110 10.43 -0.91 14.39
C ALA A 110 10.50 -1.72 15.70
N ALA A 111 9.70 -2.79 15.83
CA ALA A 111 9.71 -3.65 17.01
C ALA A 111 11.09 -4.29 17.24
N ALA A 112 11.81 -4.68 16.20
CA ALA A 112 13.15 -5.26 16.29
C ALA A 112 14.19 -4.28 16.87
N PHE A 113 13.95 -2.97 16.78
CA PHE A 113 14.83 -1.94 17.33
C PHE A 113 14.47 -1.51 18.76
N LEU A 114 13.31 -1.89 19.31
CA LEU A 114 12.91 -1.50 20.68
C LEU A 114 13.89 -1.95 21.79
N PRO A 115 14.58 -3.10 21.71
CA PRO A 115 15.59 -3.46 22.70
C PRO A 115 16.75 -2.47 22.80
N VAL A 116 17.04 -1.71 21.75
CA VAL A 116 18.05 -0.63 21.77
C VAL A 116 17.54 0.51 22.66
N TYR A 117 16.26 0.85 22.56
CA TYR A 117 15.62 1.84 23.45
C TYR A 117 15.75 1.43 24.92
N ASP A 118 15.45 0.17 25.25
CA ASP A 118 15.52 -0.33 26.61
C ASP A 118 16.95 -0.28 27.16
N SER A 119 17.93 -0.61 26.31
CA SER A 119 19.35 -0.53 26.67
C SER A 119 19.79 0.90 26.94
N LEU A 120 19.34 1.87 26.13
CA LEU A 120 19.61 3.29 26.33
C LEU A 120 18.91 3.82 27.58
N SER A 121 17.65 3.45 27.81
CA SER A 121 16.90 3.82 28.99
C SER A 121 17.56 3.32 30.29
N ARG A 122 18.02 2.06 30.27
CA ARG A 122 18.76 1.46 31.37
C ARG A 122 20.09 2.16 31.63
N ALA A 123 20.84 2.47 30.56
CA ALA A 123 22.10 3.21 30.68
C ALA A 123 21.88 4.59 31.31
N LEU A 124 20.83 5.32 30.90
CA LEU A 124 20.46 6.60 31.48
C LEU A 124 20.10 6.50 32.95
N ALA A 125 19.35 5.45 33.34
CA ALA A 125 18.97 5.19 34.71
C ALA A 125 20.16 4.88 35.61
N GLN A 126 21.20 4.21 35.07
CA GLN A 126 22.41 3.84 35.82
C GLN A 126 23.48 4.94 35.83
N THR A 127 23.40 5.94 34.93
CA THR A 127 24.38 7.02 34.86
C THR A 127 24.01 8.13 35.83
N PRO A 128 24.91 8.52 36.77
CA PRO A 128 24.68 9.62 37.70
C PRO A 128 24.37 10.93 37.00
N ALA A 129 23.61 11.81 37.68
CA ALA A 129 23.21 13.09 37.12
C ALA A 129 24.39 14.00 36.75
N ASP A 130 25.48 13.88 37.50
CA ASP A 130 26.69 14.73 37.37
C ASP A 130 27.69 14.17 36.34
N ASP A 131 27.43 13.00 35.77
CA ASP A 131 28.34 12.37 34.77
C ASP A 131 28.25 13.11 33.42
N PRO A 132 29.38 13.59 32.87
CA PRO A 132 29.39 14.25 31.57
C PRO A 132 28.90 13.32 30.41
N ALA A 133 28.99 11.99 30.56
CA ALA A 133 28.47 11.04 29.60
C ALA A 133 26.94 11.07 29.50
N ARG A 134 26.22 11.49 30.57
CA ARG A 134 24.78 11.55 30.63
C ARG A 134 24.17 12.42 29.51
N LYS A 135 24.77 13.60 29.25
CA LYS A 135 24.31 14.50 28.19
C LYS A 135 24.41 13.84 26.80
N GLY A 136 25.46 13.04 26.59
CA GLY A 136 25.62 12.29 25.36
C GLY A 136 24.53 11.23 25.18
N LEU A 137 24.24 10.46 26.25
CA LEU A 137 23.17 9.46 26.25
C LEU A 137 21.78 10.08 26.05
N GLU A 138 21.49 11.22 26.69
CA GLU A 138 20.26 11.97 26.49
C GLU A 138 20.12 12.45 25.04
N GLY A 139 21.21 12.92 24.43
CA GLY A 139 21.25 13.29 23.01
C GLY A 139 20.90 12.11 22.09
N ILE A 140 21.48 10.95 22.34
CA ILE A 140 21.20 9.73 21.57
C ILE A 140 19.73 9.30 21.75
N MET A 141 19.23 9.31 23.00
CA MET A 141 17.84 8.96 23.30
C MET A 141 16.86 9.90 22.57
N ASN A 142 17.12 11.20 22.57
CA ASN A 142 16.28 12.18 21.87
C ASN A 142 16.30 11.96 20.35
N GLN A 143 17.47 11.64 19.79
CA GLN A 143 17.60 11.31 18.36
C GLN A 143 16.84 10.02 18.03
N TYR A 144 16.92 9.02 18.90
CA TYR A 144 16.19 7.76 18.74
C TYR A 144 14.68 7.97 18.80
N ASN A 145 14.18 8.73 19.77
CA ASN A 145 12.77 9.10 19.87
C ASN A 145 12.30 9.87 18.64
N THR A 146 13.12 10.77 18.10
CA THR A 146 12.81 11.49 16.87
C THR A 146 12.67 10.53 15.69
N ALA A 147 13.55 9.55 15.56
CA ALA A 147 13.49 8.54 14.52
C ALA A 147 12.23 7.65 14.64
N LEU A 148 11.86 7.23 15.86
CA LEU A 148 10.62 6.50 16.11
C LEU A 148 9.38 7.32 15.71
N ASN A 149 9.34 8.59 16.09
CA ASN A 149 8.25 9.50 15.74
C ASN A 149 8.12 9.70 14.23
N GLN A 150 9.23 9.79 13.48
CA GLN A 150 9.21 9.86 12.01
C GLN A 150 8.64 8.58 11.38
N LEU A 151 8.83 7.44 12.02
CA LEU A 151 8.19 6.18 11.65
C LEU A 151 6.71 6.11 12.04
N GLY A 152 6.21 7.09 12.81
CA GLY A 152 4.85 7.10 13.36
C GLY A 152 4.68 6.17 14.56
N VAL A 153 5.78 5.77 15.19
CA VAL A 153 5.80 5.00 16.44
C VAL A 153 5.71 5.96 17.62
N THR A 154 4.73 5.74 18.49
CA THR A 154 4.51 6.53 19.71
C THR A 154 4.62 5.66 20.94
N ALA A 155 5.19 6.22 22.00
CA ALA A 155 5.26 5.53 23.28
C ALA A 155 3.87 5.53 23.95
N ILE A 156 3.56 4.43 24.62
CA ILE A 156 2.35 4.32 25.44
C ILE A 156 2.64 4.96 26.80
N GLU A 157 1.79 5.88 27.22
CA GLU A 157 1.87 6.47 28.56
C GLU A 157 1.04 5.60 29.52
N ALA A 158 1.72 4.74 30.26
CA ALA A 158 1.06 3.79 31.15
C ALA A 158 0.98 4.29 32.60
N VAL A 159 2.01 4.93 33.13
CA VAL A 159 2.11 5.30 34.56
C VAL A 159 1.03 6.30 34.95
N GLY A 160 0.29 6.00 36.01
CA GLY A 160 -0.82 6.81 36.48
C GLY A 160 -2.13 6.67 35.72
N GLN A 161 -2.17 5.83 34.68
CA GLN A 161 -3.37 5.54 33.90
C GLN A 161 -4.06 4.27 34.40
N PRO A 162 -5.37 4.13 34.16
CA PRO A 162 -6.05 2.86 34.41
C PRO A 162 -5.47 1.76 33.49
N PHE A 163 -5.41 0.55 34.01
CA PHE A 163 -4.94 -0.61 33.27
C PHE A 163 -5.85 -0.91 32.06
N ASP A 164 -5.25 -1.02 30.90
CA ASP A 164 -5.90 -1.45 29.65
C ASP A 164 -5.21 -2.70 29.11
N ALA A 165 -5.90 -3.83 29.10
CA ALA A 165 -5.39 -5.10 28.61
C ALA A 165 -5.00 -5.07 27.13
N ASN A 166 -5.47 -4.10 26.33
CA ASN A 166 -5.09 -3.95 24.93
C ASN A 166 -3.74 -3.26 24.74
N ARG A 167 -3.21 -2.61 25.78
CA ARG A 167 -1.99 -1.80 25.71
C ARG A 167 -0.96 -2.17 26.75
N HIS A 168 -1.41 -2.75 27.87
CA HIS A 168 -0.58 -3.03 29.04
C HIS A 168 -0.53 -4.52 29.33
N ASN A 169 0.61 -5.00 29.83
CA ASN A 169 0.83 -6.34 30.32
C ASN A 169 1.20 -6.24 31.80
N ALA A 170 0.27 -6.56 32.68
CA ALA A 170 0.50 -6.56 34.12
C ALA A 170 1.28 -7.81 34.54
N VAL A 171 2.50 -7.63 35.04
CA VAL A 171 3.37 -8.71 35.52
C VAL A 171 3.44 -8.74 37.03
N MET A 172 3.11 -7.63 37.72
CA MET A 172 3.11 -7.50 39.17
C MET A 172 1.86 -6.76 39.62
N HIS A 173 1.39 -7.16 40.80
CA HIS A 173 0.30 -6.52 41.49
C HIS A 173 0.79 -6.08 42.90
N ILE A 174 0.31 -4.94 43.36
CA ILE A 174 0.60 -4.41 44.72
C ILE A 174 -0.70 -3.94 45.36
N GLU A 175 -0.84 -4.20 46.62
CA GLU A 175 -1.88 -3.62 47.44
C GLU A 175 -1.33 -2.32 48.08
N ASP A 176 -1.84 -1.17 47.64
CA ASP A 176 -1.38 0.14 48.08
C ASP A 176 -2.56 1.13 48.10
N ASP A 177 -2.98 1.53 49.30
CA ASP A 177 -4.09 2.45 49.55
C ASP A 177 -3.87 3.86 48.95
N ALA A 178 -2.63 4.18 48.52
CA ALA A 178 -2.31 5.46 47.92
C ALA A 178 -2.79 5.56 46.46
N TYR A 179 -3.09 4.42 45.82
CA TYR A 179 -3.52 4.34 44.43
C TYR A 179 -4.94 3.80 44.30
N GLY A 180 -5.65 4.22 43.28
CA GLY A 180 -6.97 3.68 42.97
C GLY A 180 -6.89 2.24 42.41
N GLU A 181 -8.03 1.56 42.42
CA GLU A 181 -8.16 0.20 41.88
C GLU A 181 -7.78 0.16 40.42
N GLY A 182 -6.91 -0.80 40.05
CA GLY A 182 -6.49 -1.02 38.65
C GLY A 182 -5.62 0.07 38.04
N VAL A 183 -4.98 0.92 38.82
CA VAL A 183 -4.07 1.98 38.32
C VAL A 183 -2.67 1.43 38.15
N VAL A 184 -2.01 1.82 37.03
CA VAL A 184 -0.60 1.50 36.78
C VAL A 184 0.31 2.34 37.67
N VAL A 185 1.05 1.70 38.54
CA VAL A 185 1.97 2.35 39.48
C VAL A 185 3.34 2.55 38.89
N GLU A 186 3.84 1.54 38.17
CA GLU A 186 5.20 1.52 37.65
C GLU A 186 5.24 0.83 36.31
N GLU A 187 6.09 1.33 35.43
CA GLU A 187 6.34 0.74 34.11
C GLU A 187 7.77 0.20 34.06
N PHE A 188 7.92 -1.11 33.87
CA PHE A 188 9.23 -1.78 33.78
C PHE A 188 9.81 -1.73 32.38
N GLU A 189 8.95 -1.92 31.38
CA GLU A 189 9.31 -1.80 29.98
C GLU A 189 8.30 -0.92 29.25
N LYS A 190 8.81 0.04 28.50
CA LYS A 190 7.98 0.99 27.79
C LYS A 190 7.29 0.35 26.60
N GLY A 191 5.96 0.50 26.54
CA GLY A 191 5.16 0.06 25.40
C GLY A 191 5.22 1.05 24.26
N PHE A 192 4.98 0.54 23.05
CA PHE A 192 4.97 1.35 21.82
C PHE A 192 3.85 0.92 20.89
N CYS A 193 3.25 1.88 20.19
CA CYS A 193 2.24 1.65 19.18
C CYS A 193 2.54 2.44 17.90
N ILE A 194 1.98 1.99 16.77
CA ILE A 194 1.98 2.68 15.49
C ILE A 194 0.53 2.85 15.04
N GLY A 195 0.00 4.06 15.15
CA GLY A 195 -1.44 4.28 15.00
C GLY A 195 -2.22 3.45 16.05
N ASP A 196 -3.13 2.60 15.58
CA ASP A 196 -3.95 1.74 16.45
C ASP A 196 -3.30 0.38 16.76
N ARG A 197 -2.19 0.05 16.09
CA ARG A 197 -1.50 -1.24 16.28
C ARG A 197 -0.46 -1.14 17.39
N VAL A 198 -0.56 -2.02 18.38
CA VAL A 198 0.45 -2.17 19.43
C VAL A 198 1.63 -2.96 18.89
N LEU A 199 2.84 -2.38 18.97
CA LEU A 199 4.11 -3.02 18.62
C LEU A 199 4.63 -3.86 19.79
N ARG A 200 4.52 -3.29 20.98
CA ARG A 200 4.90 -3.93 22.24
C ARG A 200 4.05 -3.37 23.37
N TYR A 201 3.50 -4.23 24.19
CA TYR A 201 2.77 -3.84 25.39
C TYR A 201 3.69 -3.22 26.42
N SER A 202 3.21 -2.21 27.16
CA SER A 202 3.92 -1.74 28.35
C SER A 202 3.88 -2.82 29.42
N VAL A 203 5.03 -3.22 29.95
CA VAL A 203 5.12 -4.15 31.07
C VAL A 203 4.99 -3.34 32.36
N VAL A 204 3.91 -3.57 33.09
CA VAL A 204 3.49 -2.70 34.18
C VAL A 204 3.24 -3.43 35.50
N LYS A 205 3.28 -2.66 36.53
CA LYS A 205 2.84 -3.02 37.91
C LYS A 205 1.55 -2.27 38.19
N VAL A 206 0.53 -2.99 38.61
CA VAL A 206 -0.82 -2.46 38.86
C VAL A 206 -1.15 -2.49 40.34
N ALA A 207 -1.83 -1.46 40.82
CA ALA A 207 -2.35 -1.38 42.19
C ALA A 207 -3.76 -1.99 42.26
N ASN A 208 -4.06 -2.62 43.42
CA ASN A 208 -5.36 -3.12 43.90
C ASN A 208 -6.19 -3.90 42.89
#